data_acacdffe6fe92233d204f077aa01e30a
#
_entry.id   acacdffe6fe92233d204f077aa01e30a
#
_cell.length_a   1.000
_cell.length_b   1.000
_cell.length_c   1.000
_cell.angle_alpha   90.00
_cell.angle_beta   90.00
_cell.angle_gamma   90.00
#
_symmetry.space_group_name_H-M   'P 1'
#
loop_
_entity.id
_entity.type
_entity.pdbx_description
1 polymer ?
#
loop_
_entity_poly.entity_id
_entity_poly.type
_entity_poly.pdbx_seq_one_letter_code
_entity_poly.pdbx_strand_id
1 'polypeptide(L)'
;RRAKTILNTNQFIALYDKGYHTGSQFQYAHQLGIDVLVAIPKVASHAPHPDYDLEHFQYDKENDHYICPKEKILATNGREYSKGRASHKQKVKHYKTNACKSCSVYDLCTTSKVNGRVIERSEYTSVIEQNTLRVEANTEIYRKRQAIVEHPYGVIKRQWGFSYIMTKKGLKRASADVGLIFSAYNLRRIFNLIEKNELKASLKELFSIVWSIFRDLEASWTTFYFLMTRQFFLKT
;
A
#
# COMPACT_ATOMS: atom_id res chain seq x y z
N ARG A 1 4.28 2.77 7.34
CA ARG A 1 4.77 3.28 8.62
C ARG A 1 4.27 2.42 9.79
N ARG A 2 2.96 2.32 10.05
CA ARG A 2 2.40 1.52 11.17
C ARG A 2 2.85 0.05 11.18
N ALA A 3 2.83 -0.63 10.02
CA ALA A 3 3.28 -2.02 9.94
C ALA A 3 4.74 -2.18 10.38
N LYS A 4 5.64 -1.30 9.92
CA LYS A 4 7.04 -1.27 10.35
C LYS A 4 7.18 -1.12 11.86
N THR A 5 6.38 -0.24 12.47
CA THR A 5 6.39 -0.02 13.92
C THR A 5 5.86 -1.24 14.69
N ILE A 6 4.77 -1.84 14.23
CA ILE A 6 4.14 -3.01 14.88
C ILE A 6 5.04 -4.25 14.77
N LEU A 7 5.61 -4.49 13.58
CA LEU A 7 6.45 -5.65 13.30
C LEU A 7 7.89 -5.47 13.79
N ASN A 8 8.26 -4.26 14.17
CA ASN A 8 9.62 -3.86 14.56
C ASN A 8 10.69 -4.27 13.53
N THR A 9 10.33 -4.28 12.25
CA THR A 9 11.20 -4.64 11.12
C THR A 9 10.72 -3.96 9.85
N ASN A 10 11.61 -3.84 8.86
CA ASN A 10 11.29 -3.48 7.48
C ASN A 10 11.45 -4.67 6.51
N GLN A 11 11.84 -5.84 7.01
CA GLN A 11 11.99 -7.06 6.22
C GLN A 11 10.62 -7.76 6.03
N PHE A 12 9.72 -7.10 5.32
CA PHE A 12 8.43 -7.67 4.91
C PHE A 12 8.01 -7.10 3.56
N ILE A 13 7.21 -7.87 2.85
CA ILE A 13 6.60 -7.46 1.58
C ILE A 13 5.19 -6.94 1.86
N ALA A 14 4.92 -5.70 1.44
CA ALA A 14 3.59 -5.12 1.56
C ALA A 14 2.77 -5.39 0.29
N LEU A 15 1.66 -6.11 0.43
CA LEU A 15 0.74 -6.44 -0.65
C LEU A 15 -0.42 -5.44 -0.65
N TYR A 16 -0.63 -4.74 -1.77
CA TYR A 16 -1.73 -3.79 -1.92
C TYR A 16 -2.63 -4.12 -3.10
N ASP A 17 -3.85 -3.62 -3.04
CA ASP A 17 -4.77 -3.68 -4.16
C ASP A 17 -4.42 -2.65 -5.25
N LYS A 18 -4.89 -2.89 -6.49
CA LYS A 18 -4.71 -2.01 -7.66
C LYS A 18 -5.06 -0.54 -7.40
N GLY A 19 -6.01 -0.27 -6.49
CA GLY A 19 -6.40 1.08 -6.11
C GLY A 19 -5.26 1.92 -5.47
N TYR A 20 -4.19 1.30 -5.02
CA TYR A 20 -3.08 1.96 -4.31
C TYR A 20 -1.82 2.12 -5.17
N HIS A 21 -1.95 2.25 -6.49
CA HIS A 21 -0.83 2.33 -7.44
C HIS A 21 -0.30 3.76 -7.70
N THR A 22 -0.34 4.66 -6.72
CA THR A 22 0.19 6.02 -6.90
C THR A 22 1.72 6.07 -6.78
N GLY A 23 2.37 6.76 -7.73
CA GLY A 23 3.84 6.84 -7.79
C GLY A 23 4.47 7.39 -6.52
N SER A 24 3.87 8.41 -5.89
CA SER A 24 4.35 8.98 -4.64
C SER A 24 4.33 7.97 -3.48
N GLN A 25 3.36 7.06 -3.44
CA GLN A 25 3.29 6.00 -2.42
C GLN A 25 4.38 4.95 -2.64
N PHE A 26 4.68 4.60 -3.89
CA PHE A 26 5.81 3.72 -4.22
C PHE A 26 7.14 4.33 -3.78
N GLN A 27 7.37 5.60 -4.09
CA GLN A 27 8.57 6.31 -3.66
C GLN A 27 8.69 6.37 -2.14
N TYR A 28 7.59 6.65 -1.45
CA TYR A 28 7.57 6.67 0.01
C TYR A 28 7.87 5.29 0.63
N ALA A 29 7.33 4.21 0.07
CA ALA A 29 7.63 2.86 0.51
C ALA A 29 9.12 2.52 0.27
N HIS A 30 9.65 2.87 -0.89
CA HIS A 30 11.08 2.72 -1.21
C HIS A 30 11.99 3.46 -0.21
N GLN A 31 11.65 4.70 0.14
CA GLN A 31 12.38 5.49 1.16
C GLN A 31 12.34 4.85 2.56
N LEU A 32 11.28 4.10 2.88
CA LEU A 32 11.17 3.35 4.12
C LEU A 32 11.89 1.99 4.10
N GLY A 33 12.47 1.60 2.96
CA GLY A 33 13.08 0.29 2.74
C GLY A 33 12.07 -0.86 2.77
N ILE A 34 10.83 -0.62 2.32
CA ILE A 34 9.76 -1.62 2.30
C ILE A 34 9.51 -2.04 0.86
N ASP A 35 9.59 -3.33 0.60
CA ASP A 35 9.19 -3.89 -0.68
C ASP A 35 7.67 -3.93 -0.81
N VAL A 36 7.19 -3.43 -1.96
CA VAL A 36 5.77 -3.33 -2.26
C VAL A 36 5.46 -4.15 -3.50
N LEU A 37 4.37 -4.91 -3.46
CA LEU A 37 3.79 -5.58 -4.62
C LEU A 37 2.39 -5.05 -4.87
N VAL A 38 2.22 -4.29 -5.93
CA VAL A 38 0.95 -3.70 -6.36
C VAL A 38 0.80 -3.92 -7.86
N ALA A 39 -0.26 -4.58 -8.30
CA ALA A 39 -0.55 -4.65 -9.73
C ALA A 39 -0.92 -3.27 -10.25
N ILE A 40 -0.24 -2.86 -11.31
CA ILE A 40 -0.53 -1.62 -11.99
C ILE A 40 -1.55 -1.92 -13.08
N PRO A 41 -2.68 -1.19 -13.13
CA PRO A 41 -3.62 -1.34 -14.24
C PRO A 41 -2.88 -1.04 -15.55
N LYS A 42 -3.12 -1.84 -16.58
CA LYS A 42 -2.67 -1.46 -17.92
C LYS A 42 -3.25 -0.10 -18.25
N VAL A 43 -2.39 0.85 -18.54
CA VAL A 43 -2.82 2.15 -19.04
C VAL A 43 -3.40 1.90 -20.43
N ALA A 44 -4.57 2.47 -20.72
CA ALA A 44 -5.13 2.39 -22.05
C ALA A 44 -4.09 2.86 -23.06
N SER A 45 -3.81 2.03 -24.06
CA SER A 45 -2.89 2.38 -25.11
C SER A 45 -3.37 3.62 -25.85
N HIS A 46 -2.46 4.52 -26.13
CA HIS A 46 -2.73 5.65 -27.02
C HIS A 46 -2.34 5.33 -28.48
N ALA A 47 -1.86 4.13 -28.73
CA ALA A 47 -1.57 3.65 -30.07
C ALA A 47 -2.80 2.99 -30.70
N PRO A 48 -3.13 3.26 -31.97
CA PRO A 48 -4.19 2.57 -32.69
C PRO A 48 -3.90 1.07 -32.86
N HIS A 49 -2.64 0.66 -32.93
CA HIS A 49 -2.22 -0.73 -33.06
C HIS A 49 -1.38 -1.19 -31.85
N PRO A 50 -1.63 -2.39 -31.29
CA PRO A 50 -0.94 -2.89 -30.10
C PRO A 50 0.58 -2.94 -30.19
N ASP A 51 1.16 -3.24 -31.36
CA ASP A 51 2.62 -3.30 -31.55
C ASP A 51 3.34 -1.98 -31.28
N TYR A 52 2.59 -0.88 -31.20
CA TYR A 52 3.10 0.47 -30.92
C TYR A 52 2.67 0.99 -29.57
N ASP A 53 2.24 0.11 -28.67
CA ASP A 53 1.97 0.45 -27.28
C ASP A 53 3.26 0.82 -26.55
N LEU A 54 3.12 1.52 -25.43
CA LEU A 54 4.27 2.03 -24.67
C LEU A 54 5.25 0.91 -24.26
N GLU A 55 4.77 -0.29 -24.06
CA GLU A 55 5.57 -1.46 -23.67
C GLU A 55 6.61 -1.87 -24.73
N HIS A 56 6.41 -1.48 -25.99
CA HIS A 56 7.34 -1.75 -27.11
C HIS A 56 8.40 -0.65 -27.28
N PHE A 57 8.36 0.41 -26.47
CA PHE A 57 9.37 1.48 -26.47
C PHE A 57 10.39 1.20 -25.38
N GLN A 58 11.65 1.11 -25.76
CA GLN A 58 12.75 0.86 -24.84
C GLN A 58 13.30 2.18 -24.29
N TYR A 59 13.42 2.27 -22.96
CA TYR A 59 14.02 3.42 -22.30
C TYR A 59 15.51 3.19 -22.06
N ASP A 60 16.33 4.02 -22.66
CA ASP A 60 17.76 4.10 -22.38
C ASP A 60 17.99 5.10 -21.24
N LYS A 61 18.39 4.56 -20.09
CA LYS A 61 18.61 5.33 -18.87
C LYS A 61 19.88 6.17 -18.93
N GLU A 62 20.91 5.70 -19.63
CA GLU A 62 22.21 6.37 -19.70
C GLU A 62 22.12 7.64 -20.53
N ASN A 63 21.40 7.57 -21.66
CA ASN A 63 21.23 8.67 -22.60
C ASN A 63 19.92 9.45 -22.42
N ASP A 64 19.07 9.09 -21.45
CA ASP A 64 17.77 9.73 -21.14
C ASP A 64 16.89 9.89 -22.40
N HIS A 65 16.69 8.81 -23.16
CA HIS A 65 15.83 8.80 -24.35
C HIS A 65 15.05 7.48 -24.48
N TYR A 66 14.02 7.46 -25.33
CA TYR A 66 13.32 6.25 -25.74
C TYR A 66 13.69 5.85 -27.15
N ILE A 67 13.75 4.55 -27.41
CA ILE A 67 13.89 3.95 -28.74
C ILE A 67 12.53 3.35 -29.11
N CYS A 68 11.95 3.77 -30.24
CA CYS A 68 10.68 3.26 -30.72
C CYS A 68 10.83 1.89 -31.45
N PRO A 69 9.74 1.14 -31.69
CA PRO A 69 9.79 -0.13 -32.46
C PRO A 69 10.36 -0.01 -33.88
N LYS A 70 10.49 1.20 -34.43
CA LYS A 70 11.15 1.50 -35.71
C LYS A 70 12.56 2.09 -35.51
N GLU A 71 13.20 1.81 -34.36
CA GLU A 71 14.58 2.21 -34.05
C GLU A 71 14.84 3.73 -34.13
N LYS A 72 13.80 4.56 -33.96
CA LYS A 72 13.98 6.00 -33.91
C LYS A 72 14.08 6.47 -32.47
N ILE A 73 15.00 7.39 -32.22
CA ILE A 73 15.23 7.98 -30.90
C ILE A 73 14.19 9.07 -30.64
N LEU A 74 13.50 8.96 -29.51
CA LEU A 74 12.65 10.00 -28.94
C LEU A 74 13.43 10.68 -27.80
N ALA A 75 13.92 11.88 -28.06
CA ALA A 75 14.70 12.65 -27.09
C ALA A 75 13.81 13.58 -26.25
N THR A 76 14.31 13.94 -25.07
CA THR A 76 13.72 14.98 -24.23
C THR A 76 14.46 16.31 -24.41
N ASN A 77 13.77 17.43 -24.17
CA ASN A 77 14.40 18.73 -24.05
C ASN A 77 14.89 19.05 -22.62
N GLY A 78 14.85 18.05 -21.72
CA GLY A 78 15.25 18.17 -20.32
C GLY A 78 14.28 18.96 -19.44
N ARG A 79 13.25 19.60 -20.01
CA ARG A 79 12.28 20.38 -19.21
C ARG A 79 11.29 19.46 -18.48
N GLU A 80 11.02 19.82 -17.24
CA GLU A 80 9.99 19.18 -16.42
C GLU A 80 8.69 19.99 -16.48
N TYR A 81 7.60 19.29 -16.70
CA TYR A 81 6.26 19.85 -16.76
C TYR A 81 5.46 19.35 -15.57
N SER A 82 4.63 20.21 -14.98
CA SER A 82 3.74 19.79 -13.89
C SER A 82 2.45 19.22 -14.47
N LYS A 83 2.13 17.97 -14.13
CA LYS A 83 0.90 17.26 -14.54
C LYS A 83 0.11 16.81 -13.34
N GLY A 84 -1.21 16.90 -13.42
CA GLY A 84 -2.14 16.44 -12.39
C GLY A 84 -2.95 17.54 -11.73
N ARG A 85 -3.85 17.15 -10.82
CA ARG A 85 -4.68 18.10 -10.05
C ARG A 85 -3.85 18.72 -8.92
N ALA A 86 -4.31 19.83 -8.34
CA ALA A 86 -3.59 20.57 -7.30
C ALA A 86 -3.13 19.69 -6.12
N SER A 87 -3.91 18.67 -5.74
CA SER A 87 -3.60 17.72 -4.67
C SER A 87 -2.61 16.60 -5.07
N HIS A 88 -2.36 16.39 -6.36
CA HIS A 88 -1.53 15.28 -6.87
C HIS A 88 -0.73 15.72 -8.10
N LYS A 89 0.03 16.80 -7.95
CA LYS A 89 0.96 17.25 -9.00
C LYS A 89 2.18 16.33 -9.03
N GLN A 90 2.55 15.93 -10.22
CA GLN A 90 3.79 15.18 -10.49
C GLN A 90 4.56 15.88 -11.61
N LYS A 91 5.87 15.74 -11.59
CA LYS A 91 6.73 16.23 -12.65
C LYS A 91 6.84 15.17 -13.74
N VAL A 92 6.73 15.60 -14.99
CA VAL A 92 6.86 14.73 -16.16
C VAL A 92 7.82 15.34 -17.17
N LYS A 93 8.60 14.48 -17.82
CA LYS A 93 9.37 14.83 -19.00
C LYS A 93 8.66 14.30 -20.24
N HIS A 94 8.79 15.02 -21.35
CA HIS A 94 8.25 14.60 -22.64
C HIS A 94 9.38 14.15 -23.56
N TYR A 95 9.18 13.00 -24.21
CA TYR A 95 10.09 12.40 -25.20
C TYR A 95 9.40 12.35 -26.55
N LYS A 96 10.00 12.92 -27.56
CA LYS A 96 9.46 13.06 -28.92
C LYS A 96 10.55 13.08 -29.98
N THR A 97 10.18 12.85 -31.24
CA THR A 97 11.09 12.95 -32.38
C THR A 97 10.39 13.54 -33.59
N ASN A 98 11.11 14.30 -34.39
CA ASN A 98 10.62 14.80 -35.68
C ASN A 98 10.51 13.70 -36.74
N ALA A 99 11.24 12.58 -36.58
CA ALA A 99 11.22 11.45 -37.48
C ALA A 99 9.85 10.79 -37.59
N CYS A 100 8.93 11.05 -36.64
CA CYS A 100 7.54 10.57 -36.73
C CYS A 100 6.82 11.09 -37.98
N LYS A 101 7.11 12.34 -38.44
CA LYS A 101 6.39 12.97 -39.56
C LYS A 101 6.50 12.21 -40.88
N SER A 102 7.61 11.51 -41.09
CA SER A 102 7.88 10.71 -42.31
C SER A 102 7.81 9.18 -42.01
N CYS A 103 7.20 8.77 -40.91
CA CYS A 103 7.18 7.38 -40.48
C CYS A 103 6.08 6.61 -41.23
N SER A 104 6.42 5.48 -41.86
CA SER A 104 5.48 4.62 -42.60
C SER A 104 4.37 4.02 -41.76
N VAL A 105 4.55 3.95 -40.43
CA VAL A 105 3.60 3.40 -39.46
C VAL A 105 2.98 4.47 -38.56
N TYR A 106 2.98 5.71 -39.02
CA TYR A 106 2.48 6.86 -38.24
C TYR A 106 1.07 6.63 -37.69
N ASP A 107 0.15 6.28 -38.57
CA ASP A 107 -1.27 6.09 -38.25
C ASP A 107 -1.54 4.86 -37.33
N LEU A 108 -0.62 3.91 -37.30
CA LEU A 108 -0.68 2.75 -36.40
C LEU A 108 -0.10 3.08 -35.00
N CYS A 109 0.80 4.07 -34.94
CA CYS A 109 1.52 4.41 -33.71
C CYS A 109 0.86 5.53 -32.90
N THR A 110 0.21 6.50 -33.56
CA THR A 110 -0.36 7.66 -32.87
C THR A 110 -1.55 8.26 -33.64
N THR A 111 -2.53 8.76 -32.86
CA THR A 111 -3.65 9.55 -33.40
C THR A 111 -3.34 11.04 -33.50
N SER A 112 -2.19 11.50 -32.99
CA SER A 112 -1.80 12.91 -33.03
C SER A 112 -1.43 13.34 -34.44
N LYS A 113 -2.11 14.33 -34.97
CA LYS A 113 -1.83 14.88 -36.32
C LYS A 113 -0.67 15.87 -36.39
N VAL A 114 -0.19 16.35 -35.24
CA VAL A 114 0.77 17.46 -35.17
C VAL A 114 2.13 17.02 -34.58
N ASN A 115 2.11 16.38 -33.44
CA ASN A 115 3.32 16.17 -32.63
C ASN A 115 3.96 14.78 -32.81
N GLY A 116 3.31 13.86 -33.56
CA GLY A 116 3.74 12.47 -33.60
C GLY A 116 3.53 11.78 -32.25
N ARG A 117 4.28 10.70 -32.01
CA ARG A 117 4.26 10.00 -30.73
C ARG A 117 5.01 10.82 -29.67
N VAL A 118 4.33 11.11 -28.56
CA VAL A 118 4.92 11.73 -27.37
C VAL A 118 4.82 10.73 -26.24
N ILE A 119 5.94 10.43 -25.59
CA ILE A 119 5.98 9.59 -24.38
C ILE A 119 6.18 10.53 -23.18
N GLU A 120 5.36 10.35 -22.17
CA GLU A 120 5.50 11.03 -20.89
C GLU A 120 6.16 10.11 -19.87
N ARG A 121 7.24 10.56 -19.22
CA ARG A 121 7.90 9.88 -18.12
C ARG A 121 7.82 10.72 -16.87
N SER A 122 7.18 10.21 -15.83
CA SER A 122 7.09 10.92 -14.55
C SER A 122 8.30 10.66 -13.67
N GLU A 123 8.52 11.52 -12.68
CA GLU A 123 9.53 11.35 -11.64
C GLU A 123 9.39 10.01 -10.88
N TYR A 124 8.20 9.40 -10.90
CA TYR A 124 7.92 8.12 -10.25
C TYR A 124 8.02 6.90 -11.16
N THR A 125 8.25 7.09 -12.46
CA THR A 125 8.20 5.98 -13.44
C THR A 125 9.21 4.89 -13.09
N SER A 126 10.41 5.23 -12.64
CA SER A 126 11.43 4.25 -12.28
C SER A 126 11.02 3.34 -11.12
N VAL A 127 10.40 3.89 -10.06
CA VAL A 127 9.93 3.08 -8.92
C VAL A 127 8.71 2.25 -9.28
N ILE A 128 7.88 2.72 -10.22
CA ILE A 128 6.75 1.98 -10.79
C ILE A 128 7.25 0.79 -11.61
N GLU A 129 8.22 1.00 -12.51
CA GLU A 129 8.85 -0.06 -13.30
C GLU A 129 9.49 -1.13 -12.41
N GLN A 130 10.23 -0.73 -11.36
CA GLN A 130 10.78 -1.65 -10.38
C GLN A 130 9.70 -2.47 -9.65
N ASN A 131 8.55 -1.86 -9.32
CA ASN A 131 7.44 -2.61 -8.74
C ASN A 131 6.86 -3.62 -9.74
N THR A 132 6.74 -3.28 -11.02
CA THR A 132 6.26 -4.19 -12.06
C THR A 132 7.17 -5.42 -12.14
N LEU A 133 8.49 -5.23 -12.23
CA LEU A 133 9.46 -6.32 -12.23
C LEU A 133 9.37 -7.18 -10.97
N ARG A 134 9.18 -6.56 -9.78
CA ARG A 134 8.99 -7.31 -8.54
C ARG A 134 7.71 -8.13 -8.54
N VAL A 135 6.60 -7.60 -9.06
CA VAL A 135 5.33 -8.32 -9.16
C VAL A 135 5.46 -9.51 -10.09
N GLU A 136 6.13 -9.36 -11.23
CA GLU A 136 6.42 -10.44 -12.17
C GLU A 136 7.28 -11.53 -11.55
N ALA A 137 8.35 -11.16 -10.86
CA ALA A 137 9.23 -12.09 -10.15
C ALA A 137 8.55 -12.80 -8.97
N ASN A 138 7.49 -12.23 -8.39
CA ASN A 138 6.81 -12.74 -7.20
C ASN A 138 5.32 -13.03 -7.46
N THR A 139 4.98 -13.53 -8.62
CA THR A 139 3.59 -13.78 -9.05
C THR A 139 2.81 -14.66 -8.07
N GLU A 140 3.44 -15.69 -7.50
CA GLU A 140 2.78 -16.57 -6.52
C GLU A 140 2.45 -15.86 -5.22
N ILE A 141 3.38 -15.04 -4.69
CA ILE A 141 3.14 -14.23 -3.49
C ILE A 141 2.02 -13.24 -3.78
N TYR A 142 2.04 -12.61 -4.95
CA TYR A 142 1.01 -11.66 -5.33
C TYR A 142 -0.38 -12.30 -5.47
N ARG A 143 -0.48 -13.54 -5.98
CA ARG A 143 -1.75 -14.29 -6.03
C ARG A 143 -2.33 -14.56 -4.64
N LYS A 144 -1.49 -14.81 -3.63
CA LYS A 144 -1.93 -14.98 -2.23
C LYS A 144 -2.58 -13.71 -1.67
N ARG A 145 -2.35 -12.54 -2.28
CA ARG A 145 -2.97 -11.26 -1.90
C ARG A 145 -4.49 -11.39 -1.77
N GLN A 146 -5.13 -12.06 -2.73
CA GLN A 146 -6.58 -12.21 -2.74
C GLN A 146 -7.07 -12.92 -1.46
N ALA A 147 -6.42 -14.01 -1.08
CA ALA A 147 -6.75 -14.72 0.15
C ALA A 147 -6.42 -13.90 1.42
N ILE A 148 -5.33 -13.14 1.42
CA ILE A 148 -4.86 -12.41 2.60
C ILE A 148 -5.64 -11.10 2.79
N VAL A 149 -5.87 -10.35 1.70
CA VAL A 149 -6.46 -9.00 1.76
C VAL A 149 -7.98 -9.04 1.57
N GLU A 150 -8.48 -9.82 0.60
CA GLU A 150 -9.91 -9.82 0.25
C GLU A 150 -10.74 -10.73 1.15
N HIS A 151 -10.18 -11.85 1.62
CA HIS A 151 -10.90 -12.79 2.47
C HIS A 151 -11.44 -12.17 3.77
N PRO A 152 -10.67 -11.38 4.56
CA PRO A 152 -11.21 -10.71 5.73
C PRO A 152 -12.43 -9.83 5.42
N TYR A 153 -12.34 -9.05 4.36
CA TYR A 153 -13.46 -8.18 3.93
C TYR A 153 -14.67 -8.98 3.43
N GLY A 154 -14.43 -10.11 2.76
CA GLY A 154 -15.49 -11.02 2.33
C GLY A 154 -16.26 -11.61 3.52
N VAL A 155 -15.56 -12.08 4.55
CA VAL A 155 -16.16 -12.59 5.79
C VAL A 155 -16.92 -11.48 6.52
N ILE A 156 -16.28 -10.36 6.77
CA ILE A 156 -16.86 -9.23 7.53
C ILE A 156 -18.09 -8.67 6.81
N LYS A 157 -17.98 -8.40 5.51
CA LYS A 157 -19.07 -7.76 4.76
C LYS A 157 -20.20 -8.71 4.40
N ARG A 158 -19.90 -9.95 3.96
CA ARG A 158 -20.90 -10.88 3.43
C ARG A 158 -21.43 -11.85 4.47
N GLN A 159 -20.54 -12.46 5.28
CA GLN A 159 -20.97 -13.45 6.28
C GLN A 159 -21.50 -12.78 7.56
N TRP A 160 -20.86 -11.68 8.01
CA TRP A 160 -21.25 -10.99 9.22
C TRP A 160 -22.18 -9.80 8.99
N GLY A 161 -22.43 -9.42 7.74
CA GLY A 161 -23.36 -8.34 7.38
C GLY A 161 -22.84 -6.91 7.59
N PHE A 162 -21.57 -6.73 7.95
CA PHE A 162 -20.99 -5.39 8.16
C PHE A 162 -20.54 -4.73 6.83
N SER A 163 -21.48 -4.52 5.92
CA SER A 163 -21.19 -3.86 4.63
C SER A 163 -20.91 -2.37 4.78
N TYR A 164 -21.45 -1.73 5.82
CA TYR A 164 -21.34 -0.32 6.15
C TYR A 164 -21.52 -0.08 7.64
N ILE A 165 -21.12 1.10 8.12
CA ILE A 165 -21.28 1.54 9.51
C ILE A 165 -22.26 2.68 9.56
N MET A 166 -23.51 2.38 9.99
CA MET A 166 -24.60 3.38 10.06
C MET A 166 -24.66 4.10 11.42
N THR A 167 -24.22 3.47 12.47
CA THR A 167 -24.49 3.89 13.85
C THR A 167 -23.57 4.98 14.35
N LYS A 168 -22.49 5.29 13.61
CA LYS A 168 -21.47 6.24 14.06
C LYS A 168 -21.27 7.38 13.08
N LYS A 169 -21.38 8.61 13.59
CA LYS A 169 -21.08 9.82 12.85
C LYS A 169 -19.61 10.21 13.03
N GLY A 170 -18.92 10.43 11.93
CA GLY A 170 -17.52 10.86 11.88
C GLY A 170 -16.49 9.70 11.83
N LEU A 171 -15.39 9.97 11.15
CA LEU A 171 -14.36 8.97 10.83
C LEU A 171 -13.75 8.32 12.09
N LYS A 172 -13.48 9.09 13.13
CA LYS A 172 -12.85 8.60 14.37
C LYS A 172 -13.70 7.52 15.07
N ARG A 173 -15.03 7.77 15.19
CA ARG A 173 -15.95 6.82 15.82
C ARG A 173 -16.19 5.60 14.96
N ALA A 174 -16.37 5.79 13.65
CA ALA A 174 -16.50 4.70 12.69
C ALA A 174 -15.23 3.81 12.68
N SER A 175 -14.05 4.39 12.79
CA SER A 175 -12.79 3.64 12.88
C SER A 175 -12.69 2.77 14.13
N ALA A 176 -13.27 3.20 15.26
CA ALA A 176 -13.32 2.37 16.48
C ALA A 176 -14.19 1.12 16.28
N ASP A 177 -15.37 1.28 15.66
CA ASP A 177 -16.25 0.13 15.35
C ASP A 177 -15.58 -0.83 14.36
N VAL A 178 -14.93 -0.30 13.32
CA VAL A 178 -14.13 -1.13 12.40
C VAL A 178 -13.02 -1.88 13.15
N GLY A 179 -12.34 -1.22 14.07
CA GLY A 179 -11.31 -1.84 14.91
C GLY A 179 -11.86 -3.03 15.72
N LEU A 180 -13.02 -2.89 16.35
CA LEU A 180 -13.67 -3.97 17.08
C LEU A 180 -14.07 -5.15 16.17
N ILE A 181 -14.62 -4.86 14.99
CA ILE A 181 -14.99 -5.89 14.00
C ILE A 181 -13.76 -6.69 13.57
N PHE A 182 -12.65 -6.00 13.24
CA PHE A 182 -11.41 -6.67 12.87
C PHE A 182 -10.77 -7.43 14.04
N SER A 183 -10.90 -6.95 15.27
CA SER A 183 -10.44 -7.66 16.45
C SER A 183 -11.22 -8.98 16.64
N ALA A 184 -12.54 -8.96 16.46
CA ALA A 184 -13.37 -10.16 16.49
C ALA A 184 -13.01 -11.14 15.35
N TYR A 185 -12.76 -10.63 14.16
CA TYR A 185 -12.27 -11.43 13.04
C TYR A 185 -10.93 -12.10 13.36
N ASN A 186 -9.98 -11.37 13.89
CA ASN A 186 -8.66 -11.88 14.26
C ASN A 186 -8.76 -12.93 15.37
N LEU A 187 -9.59 -12.70 16.39
CA LEU A 187 -9.87 -13.71 17.43
C LEU A 187 -10.42 -15.01 16.82
N ARG A 188 -11.41 -14.93 15.95
CA ARG A 188 -11.92 -16.12 15.24
C ARG A 188 -10.82 -16.83 14.46
N ARG A 189 -9.90 -16.08 13.80
CA ARG A 189 -8.76 -16.67 13.10
C ARG A 189 -7.80 -17.37 14.05
N ILE A 190 -7.53 -16.80 15.21
CA ILE A 190 -6.70 -17.40 16.26
C ILE A 190 -7.33 -18.73 16.72
N PHE A 191 -8.64 -18.75 17.03
CA PHE A 191 -9.35 -19.98 17.42
C PHE A 191 -9.32 -21.08 16.36
N ASN A 192 -9.22 -20.71 15.07
CA ASN A 192 -9.13 -21.66 13.98
C ASN A 192 -7.71 -22.15 13.68
N LEU A 193 -6.67 -21.43 14.11
CA LEU A 193 -5.26 -21.70 13.81
C LEU A 193 -4.53 -22.39 14.97
N ILE A 194 -4.95 -22.13 16.20
CA ILE A 194 -4.32 -22.66 17.42
C ILE A 194 -5.12 -23.85 17.93
N GLU A 195 -4.45 -24.89 18.32
CA GLU A 195 -5.09 -26.04 18.98
C GLU A 195 -5.77 -25.62 20.29
N LYS A 196 -6.93 -26.19 20.56
CA LYS A 196 -7.74 -25.82 21.73
C LYS A 196 -6.98 -25.94 23.06
N ASN A 197 -6.09 -26.91 23.18
CA ASN A 197 -5.32 -27.13 24.42
C ASN A 197 -4.24 -26.07 24.59
N GLU A 198 -3.52 -25.71 23.51
CA GLU A 198 -2.54 -24.65 23.49
C GLU A 198 -3.19 -23.29 23.76
N LEU A 199 -4.34 -23.02 23.15
CA LEU A 199 -5.11 -21.80 23.41
C LEU A 199 -5.54 -21.69 24.88
N LYS A 200 -6.03 -22.79 25.49
CA LYS A 200 -6.40 -22.80 26.90
C LYS A 200 -5.19 -22.53 27.80
N ALA A 201 -4.01 -23.08 27.48
CA ALA A 201 -2.78 -22.82 28.22
C ALA A 201 -2.40 -21.35 28.18
N SER A 202 -2.34 -20.77 26.97
CA SER A 202 -2.03 -19.36 26.76
C SER A 202 -3.03 -18.41 27.46
N LEU A 203 -4.33 -18.73 27.41
CA LEU A 203 -5.36 -17.96 28.12
C LEU A 203 -5.21 -18.03 29.63
N LYS A 204 -4.87 -19.20 30.20
CA LYS A 204 -4.59 -19.35 31.64
C LYS A 204 -3.37 -18.50 32.05
N GLU A 205 -2.33 -18.51 31.26
CA GLU A 205 -1.13 -17.71 31.51
C GLU A 205 -1.45 -16.21 31.48
N LEU A 206 -2.13 -15.72 30.43
CA LEU A 206 -2.60 -14.35 30.35
C LEU A 206 -3.48 -13.96 31.55
N PHE A 207 -4.41 -14.84 31.93
CA PHE A 207 -5.28 -14.59 33.08
C PHE A 207 -4.47 -14.48 34.38
N SER A 208 -3.46 -15.34 34.56
CA SER A 208 -2.60 -15.28 35.75
C SER A 208 -1.79 -13.97 35.81
N ILE A 209 -1.29 -13.49 34.67
CA ILE A 209 -0.56 -12.21 34.57
C ILE A 209 -1.50 -11.03 34.88
N VAL A 210 -2.68 -11.00 34.27
CA VAL A 210 -3.67 -9.95 34.53
C VAL A 210 -4.10 -9.97 36.00
N TRP A 211 -4.35 -11.15 36.57
CA TRP A 211 -4.71 -11.31 37.97
C TRP A 211 -3.60 -10.84 38.92
N SER A 212 -2.34 -11.12 38.62
CA SER A 212 -1.21 -10.61 39.41
C SER A 212 -1.16 -9.09 39.41
N ILE A 213 -1.36 -8.44 38.25
CA ILE A 213 -1.39 -7.00 38.13
C ILE A 213 -2.53 -6.38 38.98
N PHE A 214 -3.73 -6.97 38.93
CA PHE A 214 -4.85 -6.50 39.76
C PHE A 214 -4.56 -6.64 41.24
N ARG A 215 -4.00 -7.76 41.68
CA ARG A 215 -3.62 -7.99 43.07
C ARG A 215 -2.56 -6.98 43.55
N ASP A 216 -1.58 -6.67 42.71
CA ASP A 216 -0.53 -5.70 43.03
C ASP A 216 -1.11 -4.28 43.12
N LEU A 217 -2.10 -3.94 42.29
CA LEU A 217 -2.85 -2.70 42.39
C LEU A 217 -3.66 -2.61 43.69
N GLU A 218 -4.37 -3.67 44.08
CA GLU A 218 -5.11 -3.71 45.36
C GLU A 218 -4.17 -3.56 46.56
N ALA A 219 -3.03 -4.25 46.56
CA ALA A 219 -2.01 -4.12 47.59
C ALA A 219 -1.45 -2.69 47.66
N SER A 220 -1.23 -2.02 46.54
CA SER A 220 -0.82 -0.63 46.45
C SER A 220 -1.88 0.32 47.00
N TRP A 221 -3.17 0.09 46.70
CA TRP A 221 -4.29 0.89 47.20
C TRP A 221 -4.46 0.74 48.70
N THR A 222 -4.35 -0.47 49.24
CA THR A 222 -4.45 -0.70 50.71
C THR A 222 -3.29 -0.06 51.47
N THR A 223 -2.07 -0.13 50.91
CA THR A 223 -0.89 0.54 51.46
C THR A 223 -1.04 2.06 51.44
N PHE A 224 -1.53 2.62 50.34
CA PHE A 224 -1.78 4.05 50.21
C PHE A 224 -2.85 4.53 51.18
N TYR A 225 -3.94 3.76 51.34
CA TYR A 225 -5.01 4.08 52.32
C TYR A 225 -4.49 4.05 53.75
N PHE A 226 -3.68 3.04 54.09
CA PHE A 226 -3.06 2.95 55.41
C PHE A 226 -2.09 4.08 55.71
N LEU A 227 -1.30 4.51 54.77
CA LEU A 227 -0.39 5.64 54.89
C LEU A 227 -1.15 6.97 55.07
N MET A 228 -2.22 7.17 54.32
CA MET A 228 -3.07 8.37 54.45
C MET A 228 -3.81 8.43 55.79
N THR A 229 -4.35 7.33 56.27
CA THR A 229 -5.01 7.30 57.58
C THR A 229 -4.03 7.50 58.72
N ARG A 230 -2.82 6.99 58.65
CA ARG A 230 -1.76 7.20 59.64
C ARG A 230 -1.30 8.66 59.72
N GLN A 231 -1.28 9.39 58.61
CA GLN A 231 -0.96 10.83 58.61
C GLN A 231 -2.09 11.68 59.24
N PHE A 232 -3.33 11.22 59.18
CA PHE A 232 -4.46 11.94 59.80
C PHE A 232 -4.47 11.78 61.33
N PHE A 233 -4.10 10.59 61.82
CA PHE A 233 -4.06 10.31 63.28
C PHE A 233 -2.85 10.85 64.01
N LEU A 234 -1.79 11.30 63.29
CA LEU A 234 -0.59 11.91 63.90
C LEU A 234 -0.67 13.45 63.96
N LYS A 235 -1.76 14.06 63.50
CA LYS A 235 -2.01 15.51 63.51
C LYS A 235 -3.11 15.95 64.50
N THR A 236 -3.69 15.03 65.24
CA THR A 236 -4.53 15.26 66.40
C THR A 236 -3.77 14.93 67.67
#